data_a7d34f75361a6ac45f92e4bed194caa0
#
_entry.id   a7d34f75361a6ac45f92e4bed194caa0
#
_cell.length_a   1.000
_cell.length_b   1.000
_cell.length_c   1.000
_cell.angle_alpha   90.00
_cell.angle_beta   90.00
_cell.angle_gamma   90.00
#
_symmetry.space_group_name_H-M   'P 1'
#
loop_
_entity.id
_entity.type
_entity.pdbx_description
1 polymer ?
#
loop_
_entity_poly.entity_id
_entity_poly.type
_entity_poly.pdbx_seq_one_letter_code
_entity_poly.pdbx_strand_id
1 'polypeptide(L)' 'MEWIRADEQYPDSKLQVLVVCLEEMMDMGKLKPRPTVRVGYTRGEGEGWFDWYSDKHIVPTHWLPMSVLPELLEEE' A
#
# COMPACT_ATOMS: atom_id res chain seq x y z
N MET A 1 -11.00 11.02 4.57
CA MET A 1 -9.58 10.73 4.33
C MET A 1 -9.43 10.08 2.96
N GLU A 2 -8.60 10.62 2.14
CA GLU A 2 -8.43 10.11 0.79
C GLU A 2 -7.08 9.43 0.62
N TRP A 3 -7.11 8.27 -0.02
CA TRP A 3 -5.89 7.57 -0.38
C TRP A 3 -5.21 8.28 -1.55
N ILE A 4 -3.88 8.32 -1.52
CA ILE A 4 -3.08 8.93 -2.58
C ILE A 4 -2.76 7.86 -3.61
N ARG A 5 -2.92 8.18 -4.88
CA ARG A 5 -2.59 7.23 -5.95
C ARG A 5 -1.09 7.05 -6.08
N ALA A 6 -0.65 5.81 -6.08
CA ALA A 6 0.78 5.49 -6.13
C ALA A 6 1.44 5.87 -7.46
N ASP A 7 0.66 5.99 -8.53
CA ASP A 7 1.17 6.39 -9.84
C ASP A 7 1.21 7.89 -10.05
N GLU A 8 0.64 8.66 -9.14
CA GLU A 8 0.60 10.12 -9.26
C GLU A 8 1.54 10.84 -8.30
N GLN A 9 1.76 10.25 -7.14
CA GLN A 9 2.56 10.87 -6.10
C GLN A 9 3.31 9.82 -5.30
N TYR A 10 4.55 10.11 -4.94
CA TYR A 10 5.41 9.22 -4.16
C TYR A 10 5.70 9.84 -2.80
N PRO A 11 5.74 9.02 -1.73
CA PRO A 11 6.21 9.49 -0.43
C PRO A 11 7.73 9.64 -0.44
N ASP A 12 8.28 10.18 0.63
CA ASP A 12 9.73 10.25 0.79
C ASP A 12 10.34 8.85 0.75
N SER A 13 11.52 8.75 0.16
CA SER A 13 12.22 7.49 0.01
C SER A 13 12.44 6.81 1.35
N LYS A 14 12.15 5.50 1.40
CA LYS A 14 12.33 4.66 2.57
C LYS A 14 11.44 5.02 3.76
N LEU A 15 10.46 5.88 3.57
CA LEU A 15 9.49 6.19 4.60
C LEU A 15 8.45 5.07 4.68
N GLN A 16 8.19 4.59 5.89
CA GLN A 16 7.17 3.59 6.13
C GLN A 16 5.77 4.18 5.90
N VAL A 17 4.99 3.56 5.03
CA VAL A 17 3.64 4.03 4.69
C VAL A 17 2.68 2.86 4.59
N LEU A 18 1.38 3.16 4.65
CA LEU A 18 0.36 2.16 4.37
C LEU A 18 0.14 2.11 2.86
N VAL A 19 0.04 0.91 2.30
CA VAL A 19 -0.21 0.74 0.87
C VAL A 19 -1.38 -0.21 0.66
N VAL A 20 -2.11 0.01 -0.42
CA VAL A 20 -3.18 -0.88 -0.86
C VAL A 20 -2.70 -1.60 -2.10
N CYS A 21 -2.69 -2.92 -2.03
CA CYS A 21 -2.33 -3.77 -3.17
C CYS A 21 -3.54 -4.61 -3.56
N LEU A 22 -3.67 -4.89 -4.84
CA LEU A 22 -4.66 -5.84 -5.32
C LEU A 22 -3.99 -7.20 -5.41
N GLU A 23 -4.53 -8.17 -4.68
CA GLU A 23 -4.01 -9.53 -4.68
C GLU A 23 -5.07 -10.48 -5.19
N GLU A 24 -4.67 -11.46 -6.00
CA GLU A 24 -5.58 -12.46 -6.47
C GLU A 24 -5.84 -13.49 -5.38
N MET A 25 -7.10 -13.66 -5.03
CA MET A 25 -7.52 -14.60 -4.00
C MET A 25 -8.61 -15.51 -4.55
N MET A 26 -8.62 -16.75 -4.08
CA MET A 26 -9.65 -17.70 -4.48
C MET A 26 -10.99 -17.34 -3.83
N ASP A 27 -12.01 -17.24 -4.67
CA ASP A 27 -13.37 -16.97 -4.22
C ASP A 27 -14.32 -17.83 -5.06
N MET A 28 -14.97 -18.77 -4.42
CA MET A 28 -15.90 -19.70 -5.06
C MET A 28 -15.30 -20.44 -6.26
N GLY A 29 -14.02 -20.81 -6.16
CA GLY A 29 -13.31 -21.52 -7.19
C GLY A 29 -12.75 -20.66 -8.32
N LYS A 30 -12.81 -19.34 -8.17
CA LYS A 30 -12.29 -18.39 -9.16
C LYS A 30 -11.29 -17.44 -8.50
N LEU A 31 -10.26 -17.07 -9.25
CA LEU A 31 -9.32 -16.05 -8.82
C LEU A 31 -9.94 -14.69 -9.05
N LYS A 32 -10.02 -13.88 -7.99
CA LYS A 32 -10.53 -12.51 -8.07
C LYS A 32 -9.56 -11.56 -7.38
N PRO A 33 -9.32 -10.38 -7.93
CA PRO A 33 -8.49 -9.39 -7.25
C PRO A 33 -9.23 -8.83 -6.02
N ARG A 34 -8.52 -8.73 -4.92
CA ARG A 34 -9.04 -8.13 -3.69
C ARG A 34 -8.04 -7.15 -3.14
N PRO A 35 -8.50 -6.01 -2.60
CA PRO A 35 -7.58 -5.05 -2.00
C PRO A 35 -7.08 -5.58 -0.66
N THR A 36 -5.78 -5.45 -0.42
CA THR A 36 -5.16 -5.76 0.86
C THR A 36 -4.34 -4.56 1.29
N VAL A 37 -4.32 -4.29 2.59
CA VAL A 37 -3.55 -3.19 3.16
C VAL A 37 -2.29 -3.76 3.78
N ARG A 38 -1.15 -3.17 3.43
CA ARG A 38 0.16 -3.59 3.91
C ARG A 38 0.96 -2.37 4.36
N VAL A 39 2.02 -2.63 5.11
CA VAL A 39 3.01 -1.61 5.41
C VAL A 39 4.10 -1.75 4.35
N GLY A 40 4.38 -0.67 3.64
CA GLY A 40 5.37 -0.70 2.57
C GLY A 40 6.20 0.55 2.51
N TYR A 41 7.09 0.61 1.54
CA TYR A 41 7.92 1.78 1.30
C TYR A 41 8.34 1.80 -0.18
N THR A 42 8.80 2.97 -0.63
CA THR A 42 9.40 3.09 -1.95
C THR A 42 10.84 3.58 -1.80
N ARG A 43 11.68 3.21 -2.74
CA ARG A 43 13.08 3.66 -2.79
C ARG A 43 13.23 4.92 -3.61
N GLY A 44 12.13 5.43 -4.15
CA GLY A 44 12.11 6.61 -4.97
C GLY A 44 11.32 6.40 -6.24
N GLU A 45 11.04 7.48 -6.95
CA GLU A 45 10.33 7.41 -8.21
C GLU A 45 11.12 6.57 -9.22
N GLY A 46 10.46 5.62 -9.85
CA GLY A 46 11.10 4.71 -10.79
C GLY A 46 11.78 3.51 -10.15
N GLU A 47 11.93 3.47 -8.84
CA GLU A 47 12.59 2.37 -8.14
C GLU A 47 11.61 1.30 -7.64
N GLY A 48 10.31 1.56 -7.74
CA GLY A 48 9.29 0.61 -7.32
C GLY A 48 8.96 0.68 -5.85
N TRP A 49 8.07 -0.21 -5.44
CA TRP A 49 7.58 -0.30 -4.07
C TRP A 49 7.90 -1.66 -3.49
N PHE A 50 8.07 -1.71 -2.17
CA PHE A 50 8.50 -2.92 -1.48
C PHE A 50 7.72 -3.11 -0.19
N ASP A 51 7.50 -4.37 0.19
CA ASP A 51 6.89 -4.71 1.47
C ASP A 51 7.90 -4.39 2.58
N TRP A 52 7.44 -3.73 3.63
CA TRP A 52 8.33 -3.31 4.72
C TRP A 52 8.96 -4.48 5.46
N TYR A 53 8.19 -5.55 5.65
CA TYR A 53 8.67 -6.69 6.45
C TYR A 53 9.43 -7.72 5.64
N SER A 54 8.98 -8.03 4.44
CA SER A 54 9.62 -9.07 3.61
C SER A 54 10.62 -8.52 2.61
N ASP A 55 10.58 -7.22 2.36
CA ASP A 55 11.40 -6.53 1.36
C ASP A 55 11.16 -7.06 -0.06
N LYS A 56 10.03 -7.69 -0.29
CA LYS A 56 9.64 -8.14 -1.62
C LYS A 56 8.98 -7.04 -2.40
N HIS A 57 9.19 -7.03 -3.71
CA HIS A 57 8.58 -6.06 -4.60
C HIS A 57 7.06 -6.21 -4.58
N ILE A 58 6.36 -5.07 -4.48
CA ILE A 58 4.90 -5.00 -4.51
C ILE A 58 4.47 -3.93 -5.51
N VAL A 59 3.21 -4.00 -5.94
CA VAL A 59 2.65 -3.03 -6.88
C VAL A 59 1.39 -2.45 -6.25
N PRO A 60 1.52 -1.42 -5.41
CA PRO A 60 0.35 -0.81 -4.78
C PRO A 60 -0.39 0.10 -5.75
N THR A 61 -1.68 0.27 -5.51
CA THR A 61 -2.50 1.22 -6.25
C THR A 61 -2.58 2.56 -5.55
N HIS A 62 -2.58 2.53 -4.20
CA HIS A 62 -2.71 3.73 -3.37
C HIS A 62 -1.86 3.60 -2.12
N TRP A 63 -1.61 4.73 -1.47
CA TRP A 63 -0.86 4.75 -0.21
C TRP A 63 -1.34 5.88 0.70
N LEU A 64 -1.00 5.79 1.98
CA LEU A 64 -1.24 6.85 2.97
C LEU A 64 -0.06 6.91 3.93
N PRO A 65 0.29 8.11 4.42
CA PRO A 65 1.32 8.22 5.46
C PRO A 65 0.90 7.49 6.73
N MET A 66 1.86 6.93 7.45
CA MET A 66 1.56 6.26 8.73
C MET A 66 0.97 7.20 9.77
N SER A 67 1.20 8.48 9.62
CA SER A 67 0.67 9.50 10.54
C SER A 67 -0.86 9.56 10.57
N VAL A 68 -1.55 8.97 9.60
CA VAL A 68 -3.02 8.95 9.60
C VAL A 68 -3.60 7.80 10.44
N LEU A 69 -2.78 6.88 10.94
CA LEU A 69 -3.27 5.74 11.72
C LEU A 69 -4.12 6.13 12.92
N PRO A 70 -3.76 7.16 13.72
CA PRO A 70 -4.61 7.56 14.84
C PRO A 70 -6.02 7.95 14.40
N GLU A 71 -6.15 8.64 13.26
CA GLU A 71 -7.46 9.03 12.73
C GLU A 71 -8.26 7.82 12.30
N LEU A 72 -7.63 6.84 11.68
CA LEU A 72 -8.31 5.61 11.27
C LEU A 72 -8.83 4.84 12.48
N LEU A 73 -8.07 4.81 13.57
CA LEU A 73 -8.46 4.12 14.77
C LEU A 73 -9.59 4.83 15.52
N GLU A 74 -9.67 6.14 15.39
CA GLU A 74 -10.70 6.95 16.05
C GLU A 74 -12.05 6.94 15.35
N GLU A 75 -12.12 6.45 14.14
CA GLU A 75 -13.35 6.43 13.35
C GLU A 75 -14.32 5.31 13.76
N GLU A 76 -13.99 4.54 14.74
CA GLU A 76 -14.88 3.48 15.22
C GLU A 76 -16.03 4.01 16.11
#